data_d80e252c6170e9bb821f2a7dd4b58106
#
_entry.id   d80e252c6170e9bb821f2a7dd4b58106
#
_cell.length_a   1.000
_cell.length_b   1.000
_cell.length_c   1.000
_cell.angle_alpha   90.00
_cell.angle_beta   90.00
_cell.angle_gamma   90.00
#
_symmetry.space_group_name_H-M   'P 1'
#
loop_
_entity.id
_entity.type
_entity.pdbx_description
1 polymer ?
#
loop_
_entity_poly.entity_id
_entity_poly.type
_entity_poly.pdbx_seq_one_letter_code
_entity_poly.pdbx_strand_id
1 'polypeptide(L)'
;IAAQSQGMRFSLPQAHVEERKSYEIGKRVFHYRGGPYDFSCASCHGEEGKRIRLQDLPMLTKNPGDGVGFAAWPAYRVSNGEMWGMQLRLNDCFRQQRMPYPIFGSEATIALGTYMGVNAKGAESIAPAIKR
;
A
#
# COMPACT_ATOMS: atom_id res chain seq x y z
N ILE A 1 -15.68 -7.16 9.27
CA ILE A 1 -14.27 -7.51 9.58
C ILE A 1 -13.47 -6.21 9.83
N ALA A 2 -13.34 -5.27 8.87
CA ALA A 2 -12.53 -4.07 9.04
C ALA A 2 -12.90 -3.24 10.29
N ALA A 3 -14.19 -3.01 10.51
CA ALA A 3 -14.67 -2.30 11.70
C ALA A 3 -14.33 -3.02 13.03
N GLN A 4 -14.28 -4.35 13.01
CA GLN A 4 -13.91 -5.15 14.19
C GLN A 4 -12.40 -5.12 14.46
N SER A 5 -11.60 -4.77 13.46
CA SER A 5 -10.14 -4.63 13.57
C SER A 5 -9.70 -3.20 13.88
N GLN A 6 -10.65 -2.27 13.99
CA GLN A 6 -10.34 -0.87 14.29
C GLN A 6 -9.65 -0.75 15.65
N GLY A 7 -8.57 -0.01 15.71
CA GLY A 7 -7.75 0.13 16.91
C GLY A 7 -6.70 -0.97 17.11
N MET A 8 -6.77 -2.08 16.36
CA MET A 8 -5.73 -3.12 16.44
C MET A 8 -4.44 -2.64 15.75
N ARG A 9 -3.30 -3.02 16.30
CA ARG A 9 -2.00 -2.66 15.75
C ARG A 9 -1.51 -3.70 14.74
N PHE A 10 -0.99 -3.22 13.62
CA PHE A 10 -0.39 -4.07 12.61
C PHE A 10 0.88 -4.75 13.13
N SER A 11 0.96 -6.05 12.92
CA SER A 11 2.15 -6.86 13.22
C SER A 11 2.18 -8.08 12.31
N LEU A 12 2.55 -7.87 11.04
CA LEU A 12 2.67 -8.98 10.10
C LEU A 12 3.88 -9.84 10.47
N PRO A 13 3.70 -11.17 10.56
CA PRO A 13 4.79 -12.06 10.93
C PRO A 13 5.88 -12.10 9.85
N GLN A 14 7.13 -12.31 10.28
CA GLN A 14 8.31 -12.46 9.44
C GLN A 14 9.22 -13.60 9.94
N ALA A 15 8.64 -14.53 10.69
CA ALA A 15 9.39 -15.66 11.24
C ALA A 15 9.65 -16.75 10.19
N HIS A 16 8.66 -17.03 9.34
CA HIS A 16 8.77 -18.04 8.31
C HIS A 16 9.55 -17.55 7.08
N VAL A 17 10.26 -18.46 6.41
CA VAL A 17 11.08 -18.13 5.22
C VAL A 17 10.24 -17.54 4.08
N GLU A 18 9.03 -18.06 3.85
CA GLU A 18 8.15 -17.58 2.78
C GLU A 18 7.56 -16.18 3.10
N GLU A 19 7.37 -15.84 4.37
CA GLU A 19 6.96 -14.49 4.78
C GLU A 19 8.04 -13.47 4.43
N ARG A 20 9.30 -13.79 4.75
CA ARG A 20 10.44 -12.93 4.39
C ARG A 20 10.66 -12.85 2.88
N LYS A 21 10.48 -13.95 2.17
CA LYS A 21 10.56 -13.98 0.71
C LYS A 21 9.48 -13.09 0.08
N SER A 22 8.25 -13.18 0.57
CA SER A 22 7.15 -12.31 0.13
C SER A 22 7.48 -10.82 0.37
N TYR A 23 8.05 -10.49 1.54
CA TYR A 23 8.49 -9.13 1.83
C TYR A 23 9.55 -8.63 0.82
N GLU A 24 10.56 -9.45 0.52
CA GLU A 24 11.63 -9.09 -0.43
C GLU A 24 11.11 -8.95 -1.88
N ILE A 25 10.17 -9.79 -2.28
CA ILE A 25 9.48 -9.64 -3.57
C ILE A 25 8.71 -8.33 -3.60
N GLY A 26 7.92 -8.05 -2.57
CA GLY A 26 7.15 -6.81 -2.44
C GLY A 26 8.03 -5.57 -2.47
N LYS A 27 9.16 -5.60 -1.78
CA LYS A 27 10.17 -4.53 -1.81
C LYS A 27 10.70 -4.30 -3.23
N ARG A 28 11.04 -5.36 -3.95
CA ARG A 28 11.51 -5.24 -5.35
C ARG A 28 10.42 -4.64 -6.24
N VAL A 29 9.19 -5.13 -6.15
CA VAL A 29 8.05 -4.61 -6.93
C VAL A 29 7.79 -3.14 -6.60
N PHE A 30 7.88 -2.75 -5.33
CA PHE A 30 7.68 -1.37 -4.88
C PHE A 30 8.70 -0.39 -5.48
N HIS A 31 9.93 -0.84 -5.69
CA HIS A 31 11.01 -0.01 -6.26
C HIS A 31 11.20 -0.21 -7.77
N TYR A 32 10.51 -1.19 -8.38
CA TYR A 32 10.61 -1.43 -9.81
C TYR A 32 10.05 -0.27 -10.61
N ARG A 33 10.89 0.30 -11.47
CA ARG A 33 10.51 1.39 -12.37
C ARG A 33 9.98 0.82 -13.68
N GLY A 34 8.91 1.41 -14.18
CA GLY A 34 8.30 0.94 -15.42
C GLY A 34 7.26 1.90 -15.96
N GLY A 35 6.63 1.47 -17.05
CA GLY A 35 5.66 2.27 -17.78
C GLY A 35 6.27 3.46 -18.52
N PRO A 36 5.45 4.21 -19.28
CA PRO A 36 5.94 5.32 -20.12
C PRO A 36 6.50 6.50 -19.32
N TYR A 37 6.20 6.58 -18.03
CA TYR A 37 6.71 7.64 -17.15
C TYR A 37 7.95 7.22 -16.35
N ASP A 38 8.38 5.98 -16.49
CA ASP A 38 9.51 5.41 -15.76
C ASP A 38 9.40 5.66 -14.24
N PHE A 39 8.22 5.43 -13.67
CA PHE A 39 7.94 5.56 -12.24
C PHE A 39 7.89 4.21 -11.54
N SER A 40 8.11 4.27 -10.23
CA SER A 40 7.85 3.18 -9.29
C SER A 40 6.91 3.67 -8.18
N CYS A 41 6.43 2.76 -7.33
CA CYS A 41 5.72 3.15 -6.11
C CYS A 41 6.61 4.05 -5.24
N ALA A 42 7.90 3.73 -5.15
CA ALA A 42 8.89 4.51 -4.40
C ALA A 42 9.08 5.94 -4.94
N SER A 43 8.87 6.18 -6.25
CA SER A 43 8.98 7.52 -6.82
C SER A 43 8.03 8.52 -6.15
N CYS A 44 6.87 8.04 -5.67
CA CYS A 44 5.87 8.85 -5.00
C CYS A 44 5.80 8.57 -3.49
N HIS A 45 6.09 7.35 -3.05
CA HIS A 45 5.88 6.89 -1.67
C HIS A 45 7.17 6.48 -0.94
N GLY A 46 8.34 6.79 -1.50
CA GLY A 46 9.64 6.42 -0.92
C GLY A 46 10.27 7.48 -0.02
N GLU A 47 9.75 8.70 -0.01
CA GLU A 47 10.30 9.85 0.74
C GLU A 47 9.20 10.67 1.38
N GLU A 48 9.54 11.34 2.48
CA GLU A 48 8.64 12.30 3.13
C GLU A 48 8.41 13.56 2.28
N GLY A 49 7.27 14.23 2.47
CA GLY A 49 6.97 15.51 1.84
C GLY A 49 6.61 15.44 0.35
N LYS A 50 6.51 14.26 -0.23
CA LYS A 50 6.02 14.12 -1.61
C LYS A 50 4.55 14.51 -1.70
N ARG A 51 4.21 15.26 -2.72
CA ARG A 51 2.84 15.72 -2.97
C ARG A 51 2.45 15.47 -4.41
N ILE A 52 1.18 15.17 -4.61
CA ILE A 52 0.56 15.19 -5.94
C ILE A 52 -0.67 16.09 -5.89
N ARG A 53 -0.71 17.09 -6.77
CA ARG A 53 -1.75 18.14 -6.72
C ARG A 53 -1.72 18.82 -5.34
N LEU A 54 -2.83 18.77 -4.60
CA LEU A 54 -2.96 19.35 -3.26
C LEU A 54 -2.95 18.29 -2.14
N GLN A 55 -2.51 17.07 -2.45
CA GLN A 55 -2.52 15.96 -1.50
C GLN A 55 -1.09 15.53 -1.14
N ASP A 56 -0.82 15.43 0.14
CA ASP A 56 0.39 14.80 0.62
C ASP A 56 0.31 13.29 0.42
N LEU A 57 1.41 12.71 -0.04
CA LEU A 57 1.53 11.29 -0.27
C LEU A 57 2.14 10.60 0.95
N PRO A 58 1.56 9.49 1.42
CA PRO A 58 2.14 8.77 2.54
C PRO A 58 3.48 8.14 2.13
N MET A 59 4.47 8.24 2.99
CA MET A 59 5.69 7.47 2.87
C MET A 59 5.44 6.04 3.32
N LEU A 60 5.73 5.05 2.49
CA LEU A 60 5.40 3.64 2.75
C LEU A 60 6.63 2.74 2.97
N THR A 61 7.81 3.33 3.07
CA THR A 61 9.09 2.61 3.20
C THR A 61 9.66 2.62 4.62
N LYS A 62 9.13 3.46 5.51
CA LYS A 62 9.64 3.68 6.86
C LYS A 62 8.74 3.01 7.91
N ASN A 63 9.32 2.37 8.89
CA ASN A 63 8.59 1.74 10.01
C ASN A 63 8.89 2.51 11.31
N PRO A 64 7.87 2.97 12.09
CA PRO A 64 6.43 2.87 11.84
C PRO A 64 5.86 4.00 10.96
N GLY A 65 6.66 4.63 10.15
CA GLY A 65 6.41 5.77 9.29
C GLY A 65 4.94 6.09 8.97
N ASP A 66 4.58 6.06 7.71
CA ASP A 66 3.22 6.34 7.24
C ASP A 66 2.33 5.09 7.19
N GLY A 67 2.34 4.29 8.25
CA GLY A 67 1.43 3.16 8.39
C GLY A 67 -0.04 3.51 8.11
N VAL A 68 -0.41 4.77 8.33
CA VAL A 68 -1.74 5.31 7.98
C VAL A 68 -2.09 5.09 6.51
N GLY A 69 -1.13 5.18 5.60
CA GLY A 69 -1.34 4.90 4.19
C GLY A 69 -1.82 3.47 3.93
N PHE A 70 -1.32 2.49 4.68
CA PHE A 70 -1.76 1.09 4.62
C PHE A 70 -2.93 0.81 5.58
N ALA A 71 -2.84 1.31 6.81
CA ALA A 71 -3.78 1.03 7.89
C ALA A 71 -5.20 1.60 7.69
N ALA A 72 -5.37 2.50 6.72
CA ALA A 72 -6.66 3.10 6.39
C ALA A 72 -7.54 2.23 5.47
N TRP A 73 -7.03 1.14 4.92
CA TRP A 73 -7.77 0.30 3.96
C TRP A 73 -8.36 -0.95 4.61
N PRO A 74 -9.59 -1.37 4.19
CA PRO A 74 -10.42 -0.80 3.13
C PRO A 74 -10.95 0.60 3.47
N ALA A 75 -11.19 1.42 2.44
CA ALA A 75 -11.66 2.78 2.60
C ALA A 75 -12.76 3.13 1.59
N TYR A 76 -13.66 4.03 1.97
CA TYR A 76 -14.61 4.65 1.06
C TYR A 76 -13.89 5.71 0.22
N ARG A 77 -13.87 5.50 -1.10
CA ARG A 77 -13.30 6.45 -2.07
C ARG A 77 -14.37 7.42 -2.53
N VAL A 78 -14.34 8.63 -2.00
CA VAL A 78 -15.34 9.69 -2.31
C VAL A 78 -15.41 9.97 -3.82
N SER A 79 -14.26 10.04 -4.50
CA SER A 79 -14.21 10.29 -5.94
C SER A 79 -14.82 9.18 -6.80
N ASN A 80 -15.00 7.98 -6.26
CA ASN A 80 -15.56 6.83 -6.96
C ASN A 80 -16.92 6.40 -6.42
N GLY A 81 -17.32 6.90 -5.25
CA GLY A 81 -18.58 6.53 -4.61
C GLY A 81 -18.62 5.10 -4.08
N GLU A 82 -17.47 4.46 -3.84
CA GLU A 82 -17.37 3.02 -3.56
C GLU A 82 -16.39 2.70 -2.44
N MET A 83 -16.61 1.54 -1.79
CA MET A 83 -15.63 0.93 -0.89
C MET A 83 -14.55 0.20 -1.68
N TRP A 84 -13.30 0.56 -1.43
CA TRP A 84 -12.14 -0.04 -2.07
C TRP A 84 -11.27 -0.79 -1.08
N GLY A 85 -10.87 -2.01 -1.46
CA GLY A 85 -9.79 -2.73 -0.79
C GLY A 85 -8.41 -2.25 -1.26
N MET A 86 -7.37 -2.66 -0.53
CA MET A 86 -5.99 -2.27 -0.85
C MET A 86 -5.57 -2.71 -2.26
N GLN A 87 -5.91 -3.92 -2.71
CA GLN A 87 -5.52 -4.40 -4.04
C GLN A 87 -6.13 -3.55 -5.16
N LEU A 88 -7.39 -3.13 -5.01
CA LEU A 88 -8.01 -2.22 -5.98
C LEU A 88 -7.32 -0.86 -5.98
N ARG A 89 -6.91 -0.36 -4.82
CA ARG A 89 -6.13 0.88 -4.73
C ARG A 89 -4.76 0.75 -5.40
N LEU A 90 -4.09 -0.39 -5.25
CA LEU A 90 -2.82 -0.67 -5.95
C LEU A 90 -3.02 -0.66 -7.46
N ASN A 91 -4.01 -1.38 -7.96
CA ASN A 91 -4.32 -1.41 -9.39
C ASN A 91 -4.63 -0.03 -9.94
N ASP A 92 -5.34 0.82 -9.19
CA ASP A 92 -5.60 2.21 -9.58
C ASP A 92 -4.29 3.03 -9.69
N CYS A 93 -3.33 2.83 -8.79
CA CYS A 93 -2.02 3.47 -8.89
C CYS A 93 -1.26 3.02 -10.15
N PHE A 94 -1.22 1.71 -10.44
CA PHE A 94 -0.63 1.18 -11.68
C PHE A 94 -1.28 1.80 -12.91
N ARG A 95 -2.62 1.82 -12.94
CA ARG A 95 -3.39 2.41 -14.04
C ARG A 95 -3.05 3.90 -14.24
N GLN A 96 -3.00 4.68 -13.16
CA GLN A 96 -2.69 6.11 -13.22
C GLN A 96 -1.28 6.37 -13.76
N GLN A 97 -0.33 5.47 -13.48
CA GLN A 97 1.02 5.53 -14.01
C GLN A 97 1.15 4.86 -15.40
N ARG A 98 0.03 4.42 -15.97
CA ARG A 98 -0.02 3.71 -17.28
C ARG A 98 0.87 2.47 -17.32
N MET A 99 1.07 1.86 -16.17
CA MET A 99 1.75 0.57 -16.05
C MET A 99 0.74 -0.56 -16.17
N PRO A 100 1.12 -1.71 -16.75
CA PRO A 100 0.31 -2.91 -16.64
C PRO A 100 0.07 -3.22 -15.16
N TYR A 101 -1.19 -3.35 -14.76
CA TYR A 101 -1.52 -3.67 -13.39
C TYR A 101 -1.66 -5.18 -13.18
N PRO A 102 -1.21 -5.68 -12.02
CA PRO A 102 -1.25 -7.10 -11.72
C PRO A 102 -2.67 -7.59 -11.47
N ILE A 103 -2.89 -8.88 -11.68
CA ILE A 103 -4.15 -9.55 -11.36
C ILE A 103 -4.35 -9.55 -9.84
N PHE A 104 -5.59 -9.42 -9.38
CA PHE A 104 -5.95 -9.56 -7.97
C PHE A 104 -5.52 -10.92 -7.44
N GLY A 105 -4.96 -10.94 -6.23
CA GLY A 105 -4.46 -12.16 -5.61
C GLY A 105 -3.18 -12.73 -6.23
N SER A 106 -2.56 -12.03 -7.19
CA SER A 106 -1.27 -12.45 -7.74
C SER A 106 -0.15 -12.31 -6.71
N GLU A 107 0.95 -13.02 -6.92
CA GLU A 107 2.14 -12.91 -6.07
C GLU A 107 2.59 -11.45 -5.90
N ALA A 108 2.54 -10.65 -6.96
CA ALA A 108 2.92 -9.24 -6.92
C ALA A 108 2.03 -8.41 -5.99
N THR A 109 0.70 -8.59 -6.05
CA THR A 109 -0.23 -7.84 -5.18
C THR A 109 -0.15 -8.29 -3.73
N ILE A 110 0.00 -9.59 -3.49
CA ILE A 110 0.18 -10.15 -2.14
C ILE A 110 1.49 -9.66 -1.55
N ALA A 111 2.58 -9.75 -2.30
CA ALA A 111 3.91 -9.32 -1.87
C ALA A 111 3.97 -7.81 -1.59
N LEU A 112 3.36 -6.97 -2.43
CA LEU A 112 3.22 -5.53 -2.16
C LEU A 112 2.46 -5.28 -0.85
N GLY A 113 1.36 -5.98 -0.62
CA GLY A 113 0.60 -5.91 0.62
C GLY A 113 1.45 -6.32 1.82
N THR A 114 2.23 -7.40 1.70
CA THR A 114 3.16 -7.86 2.74
C THR A 114 4.23 -6.79 3.04
N TYR A 115 4.88 -6.25 2.02
CA TYR A 115 5.90 -5.20 2.18
C TYR A 115 5.35 -3.98 2.92
N MET A 116 4.22 -3.44 2.46
CA MET A 116 3.60 -2.28 3.10
C MET A 116 3.10 -2.57 4.51
N GLY A 117 2.52 -3.76 4.72
CA GLY A 117 2.00 -4.16 6.03
C GLY A 117 3.10 -4.39 7.06
N VAL A 118 4.25 -4.94 6.67
CA VAL A 118 5.43 -5.06 7.54
C VAL A 118 5.98 -3.67 7.89
N ASN A 119 6.06 -2.77 6.91
CA ASN A 119 6.50 -1.39 7.14
C ASN A 119 5.48 -0.58 7.98
N ALA A 120 4.23 -1.00 8.02
CA ALA A 120 3.19 -0.42 8.87
C ALA A 120 3.17 -1.01 10.29
N LYS A 121 4.18 -1.80 10.69
CA LYS A 121 4.23 -2.41 12.04
C LYS A 121 4.04 -1.36 13.14
N GLY A 122 3.14 -1.65 14.06
CA GLY A 122 2.78 -0.76 15.16
C GLY A 122 1.75 0.31 14.82
N ALA A 123 1.44 0.55 13.54
CA ALA A 123 0.37 1.45 13.15
C ALA A 123 -0.99 0.88 13.58
N GLU A 124 -1.87 1.76 14.02
CA GLU A 124 -3.22 1.39 14.41
C GLU A 124 -4.14 1.32 13.19
N SER A 125 -4.95 0.26 13.11
CA SER A 125 -5.96 0.13 12.05
C SER A 125 -7.05 1.19 12.23
N ILE A 126 -7.20 2.06 11.28
CA ILE A 126 -8.25 3.07 11.21
C ILE A 126 -9.30 2.75 10.14
N ALA A 127 -9.24 1.56 9.58
CA ALA A 127 -10.21 1.09 8.60
C ALA A 127 -11.56 0.72 9.26
N PRO A 128 -12.69 0.92 8.58
CA PRO A 128 -12.82 1.54 7.27
C PRO A 128 -12.68 3.07 7.32
N ALA A 129 -11.80 3.62 6.48
CA ALA A 129 -11.57 5.06 6.42
C ALA A 129 -12.31 5.73 5.26
N ILE A 130 -12.24 7.07 5.20
CA ILE A 130 -12.70 7.85 4.06
C ILE A 130 -11.48 8.45 3.37
N LYS A 131 -11.39 8.27 2.06
CA LYS A 131 -10.30 8.79 1.22
C LYS A 131 -10.85 9.52 -0.01
N ARG A 132 -10.16 10.56 -0.42
CA ARG A 132 -10.44 11.27 -1.68
C ARG A 132 -9.90 10.53 -2.88
#